data_2f3651105bc96273c24767e3b769df0f
#
_entry.id   2f3651105bc96273c24767e3b769df0f
#
_cell.length_a   1.000
_cell.length_b   1.000
_cell.length_c   1.000
_cell.angle_alpha   90.00
_cell.angle_beta   90.00
_cell.angle_gamma   90.00
#
_symmetry.space_group_name_H-M   'P 1'
#
loop_
_entity.id
_entity.type
_entity.pdbx_description
1 polymer ?
#
loop_
_entity_poly.entity_id
_entity_poly.type
_entity_poly.pdbx_seq_one_letter_code
_entity_poly.pdbx_strand_id
1 'polypeptide(L)'
;MRRSVAAAVLVPFAALVLAGCGTISHRDEVARVGDQVLTIDMLTVAANSAAAGGPLETTTAPGNLTRSIITVWVRNAVLSQEPWFSEVDEASVIAQLSADPNVPFALLDPFTQQLIIDQSVAVVAVNTGLVTVDQVQALVAAADISIAPRYGRWNPSTAEVFTLVR
;
A
#
# COMPACT_ATOMS: atom_id res chain seq x y z
N MET A 1 54.17 -15.23 50.65
CA MET A 1 53.90 -15.40 49.20
C MET A 1 52.73 -16.34 49.01
N ARG A 2 51.52 -15.83 48.82
CA ARG A 2 50.31 -16.65 48.48
C ARG A 2 49.66 -16.00 47.28
N ARG A 3 49.68 -16.66 46.11
CA ARG A 3 49.04 -16.26 44.88
C ARG A 3 47.61 -16.76 44.93
N SER A 4 46.64 -15.83 44.96
CA SER A 4 45.22 -16.14 44.76
C SER A 4 44.90 -16.11 43.28
N VAL A 5 44.47 -17.25 42.73
CA VAL A 5 44.01 -17.40 41.36
C VAL A 5 42.50 -17.16 41.41
N ALA A 6 42.01 -16.04 40.82
CA ALA A 6 40.62 -15.78 40.63
C ALA A 6 40.15 -16.49 39.36
N ALA A 7 39.27 -17.48 39.52
CA ALA A 7 38.62 -18.16 38.42
C ALA A 7 37.46 -17.30 37.93
N ALA A 8 37.55 -16.77 36.70
CA ALA A 8 36.46 -16.10 36.03
C ALA A 8 35.50 -17.16 35.45
N VAL A 9 34.29 -17.20 36.02
CA VAL A 9 33.19 -18.01 35.47
C VAL A 9 32.57 -17.26 34.33
N LEU A 10 32.83 -17.68 33.11
CA LEU A 10 32.13 -17.23 31.89
C LEU A 10 30.81 -17.97 31.80
N VAL A 11 29.70 -17.24 32.08
CA VAL A 11 28.34 -17.70 31.83
C VAL A 11 28.01 -17.41 30.35
N PRO A 12 27.78 -18.43 29.53
CA PRO A 12 27.29 -18.19 28.17
C PRO A 12 25.83 -17.79 28.26
N PHE A 13 25.54 -16.54 27.97
CA PHE A 13 24.19 -16.04 27.76
C PHE A 13 23.68 -16.57 26.43
N ALA A 14 23.03 -17.72 26.44
CA ALA A 14 22.31 -18.25 25.30
C ALA A 14 21.09 -17.35 25.04
N ALA A 15 21.25 -16.37 24.17
CA ALA A 15 20.14 -15.60 23.61
C ALA A 15 19.28 -16.54 22.76
N LEU A 16 18.22 -17.08 23.35
CA LEU A 16 17.11 -17.70 22.64
C LEU A 16 16.42 -16.58 21.84
N VAL A 17 16.86 -16.40 20.59
CA VAL A 17 16.07 -15.68 19.59
C VAL A 17 14.88 -16.58 19.30
N LEU A 18 13.79 -16.35 20.01
CA LEU A 18 12.47 -16.81 19.61
C LEU A 18 12.13 -16.05 18.31
N ALA A 19 12.56 -16.63 17.19
CA ALA A 19 11.97 -16.30 15.90
C ALA A 19 10.50 -16.72 15.99
N GLY A 20 9.68 -15.79 16.46
CA GLY A 20 8.24 -15.89 16.34
C GLY A 20 7.94 -15.94 14.84
N CYS A 21 7.90 -17.15 14.27
CA CYS A 21 7.18 -17.40 13.04
C CYS A 21 5.71 -17.09 13.35
N GLY A 22 5.35 -15.80 13.31
CA GLY A 22 3.98 -15.41 13.11
C GLY A 22 3.57 -16.05 11.80
N THR A 23 2.85 -17.14 11.86
CA THR A 23 2.07 -17.65 10.74
C THR A 23 1.02 -16.58 10.47
N ILE A 24 1.44 -15.50 9.75
CA ILE A 24 0.51 -14.61 9.09
C ILE A 24 -0.25 -15.53 8.16
N SER A 25 -1.49 -15.80 8.50
CA SER A 25 -2.33 -16.63 7.65
C SER A 25 -2.51 -15.82 6.36
N HIS A 26 -1.87 -16.23 5.27
CA HIS A 26 -2.01 -15.61 3.94
C HIS A 26 -3.48 -15.57 3.44
N ARG A 27 -4.41 -16.07 4.26
CA ARG A 27 -5.85 -16.07 3.98
C ARG A 27 -6.45 -14.68 3.90
N ASP A 28 -5.92 -13.73 4.69
CA ASP A 28 -6.46 -12.38 4.78
C ASP A 28 -5.69 -11.39 3.87
N GLU A 29 -4.65 -11.87 3.20
CA GLU A 29 -3.88 -11.08 2.24
C GLU A 29 -4.61 -11.00 0.89
N VAL A 30 -4.73 -9.77 0.40
CA VAL A 30 -5.30 -9.44 -0.91
C VAL A 30 -4.20 -9.16 -1.91
N ALA A 31 -3.25 -8.31 -1.52
CA ALA A 31 -2.10 -7.91 -2.33
C ALA A 31 -0.91 -7.59 -1.43
N ARG A 32 0.29 -7.69 -2.01
CA ARG A 32 1.56 -7.34 -1.37
C ARG A 32 2.47 -6.60 -2.35
N VAL A 33 3.14 -5.57 -1.84
CA VAL A 33 4.19 -4.80 -2.54
C VAL A 33 5.34 -4.62 -1.56
N GLY A 34 6.43 -5.33 -1.74
CA GLY A 34 7.51 -5.37 -0.73
C GLY A 34 6.98 -5.82 0.64
N ASP A 35 7.17 -4.99 1.66
CA ASP A 35 6.68 -5.25 3.03
C ASP A 35 5.25 -4.76 3.28
N GLN A 36 4.66 -4.00 2.36
CA GLN A 36 3.29 -3.50 2.49
C GLN A 36 2.28 -4.57 2.09
N VAL A 37 1.19 -4.68 2.86
CA VAL A 37 0.14 -5.69 2.66
C VAL A 37 -1.24 -5.03 2.67
N LEU A 38 -2.01 -5.28 1.63
CA LEU A 38 -3.44 -5.00 1.60
C LEU A 38 -4.20 -6.20 2.16
N THR A 39 -5.00 -5.98 3.19
CA THR A 39 -5.83 -7.03 3.81
C THR A 39 -7.27 -7.00 3.30
N ILE A 40 -8.02 -8.08 3.57
CA ILE A 40 -9.45 -8.16 3.26
C ILE A 40 -10.22 -7.04 3.98
N ASP A 41 -9.90 -6.75 5.23
CA ASP A 41 -10.59 -5.73 6.02
C ASP A 41 -10.38 -4.34 5.40
N MET A 42 -9.15 -3.99 5.02
CA MET A 42 -8.84 -2.73 4.33
C MET A 42 -9.60 -2.61 3.01
N LEU A 43 -9.59 -3.68 2.21
CA LEU A 43 -10.33 -3.72 0.94
C LEU A 43 -11.84 -3.56 1.15
N THR A 44 -12.40 -4.21 2.18
CA THR A 44 -13.82 -4.14 2.51
C THR A 44 -14.23 -2.73 2.93
N VAL A 45 -13.41 -2.08 3.77
CA VAL A 45 -13.63 -0.70 4.20
C VAL A 45 -13.64 0.25 3.00
N ALA A 46 -12.65 0.17 2.12
CA ALA A 46 -12.59 1.00 0.91
C ALA A 46 -13.76 0.74 -0.04
N ALA A 47 -14.17 -0.53 -0.21
CA ALA A 47 -15.31 -0.88 -1.06
C ALA A 47 -16.63 -0.35 -0.50
N ASN A 48 -16.82 -0.35 0.81
CA ASN A 48 -18.00 0.23 1.46
C ASN A 48 -18.02 1.76 1.30
N SER A 49 -16.89 2.44 1.44
CA SER A 49 -16.78 3.89 1.20
C SER A 49 -17.10 4.26 -0.24
N ALA A 50 -16.60 3.48 -1.21
CA ALA A 50 -16.92 3.69 -2.61
C ALA A 50 -18.41 3.46 -2.90
N ALA A 51 -19.03 2.42 -2.34
CA ALA A 51 -20.46 2.13 -2.49
C ALA A 51 -21.36 3.22 -1.87
N ALA A 52 -20.86 3.98 -0.91
CA ALA A 52 -21.56 5.11 -0.30
C ALA A 52 -21.44 6.42 -1.10
N GLY A 53 -20.94 6.38 -2.34
CA GLY A 53 -20.76 7.55 -3.22
C GLY A 53 -19.41 8.25 -3.01
N GLY A 54 -18.39 7.51 -2.57
CA GLY A 54 -17.03 8.03 -2.48
C GLY A 54 -16.38 8.22 -3.87
N PRO A 55 -15.27 8.97 -3.95
CA PRO A 55 -14.59 9.31 -5.21
C PRO A 55 -13.98 8.09 -5.93
N LEU A 56 -13.97 6.93 -5.29
CA LEU A 56 -13.61 5.65 -5.91
C LEU A 56 -14.81 4.98 -6.61
N GLU A 57 -15.98 5.63 -6.61
CA GLU A 57 -17.15 5.12 -7.29
C GLU A 57 -16.89 5.10 -8.81
N THR A 58 -16.70 3.90 -9.31
CA THR A 58 -16.71 3.64 -10.73
C THR A 58 -18.07 3.06 -11.08
N THR A 59 -18.69 3.52 -12.16
CA THR A 59 -19.96 3.01 -12.73
C THR A 59 -19.88 1.54 -13.15
N THR A 60 -19.03 0.76 -12.48
CA THR A 60 -18.55 -0.55 -12.92
C THR A 60 -19.10 -1.66 -12.01
N ALA A 61 -19.31 -2.84 -12.58
CA ALA A 61 -19.76 -4.04 -11.86
C ALA A 61 -18.91 -4.31 -10.58
N PRO A 62 -19.50 -4.85 -9.48
CA PRO A 62 -18.83 -5.01 -8.17
C PRO A 62 -17.44 -5.65 -8.23
N GLY A 63 -17.22 -6.62 -9.12
CA GLY A 63 -15.90 -7.23 -9.31
C GLY A 63 -14.86 -6.30 -9.95
N ASN A 64 -15.28 -5.23 -10.63
CA ASN A 64 -14.39 -4.23 -11.18
C ASN A 64 -13.99 -3.21 -10.12
N LEU A 65 -14.91 -2.80 -9.24
CA LEU A 65 -14.61 -1.92 -8.12
C LEU A 65 -13.50 -2.50 -7.23
N THR A 66 -13.63 -3.77 -6.84
CA THR A 66 -12.61 -4.47 -6.05
C THR A 66 -11.23 -4.42 -6.73
N ARG A 67 -11.17 -4.71 -8.03
CA ARG A 67 -9.91 -4.67 -8.79
C ARG A 67 -9.37 -3.24 -8.93
N SER A 68 -10.24 -2.26 -9.11
CA SER A 68 -9.84 -0.85 -9.15
C SER A 68 -9.19 -0.41 -7.85
N ILE A 69 -9.79 -0.76 -6.70
CA ILE A 69 -9.23 -0.44 -5.38
C ILE A 69 -7.85 -1.11 -5.21
N ILE A 70 -7.73 -2.40 -5.56
CA ILE A 70 -6.44 -3.11 -5.48
C ILE A 70 -5.42 -2.45 -6.41
N THR A 71 -5.79 -2.08 -7.63
CA THR A 71 -4.92 -1.41 -8.59
C THR A 71 -4.41 -0.07 -8.04
N VAL A 72 -5.30 0.76 -7.49
CA VAL A 72 -4.92 2.05 -6.89
C VAL A 72 -3.99 1.82 -5.70
N TRP A 73 -4.34 0.90 -4.81
CA TRP A 73 -3.51 0.59 -3.64
C TRP A 73 -2.11 0.11 -4.04
N VAL A 74 -2.00 -0.81 -5.02
CA VAL A 74 -0.71 -1.32 -5.50
C VAL A 74 0.15 -0.20 -6.06
N ARG A 75 -0.43 0.68 -6.89
CA ARG A 75 0.28 1.83 -7.45
C ARG A 75 0.79 2.76 -6.35
N ASN A 76 -0.07 3.11 -5.40
CA ASN A 76 0.29 3.95 -4.26
C ASN A 76 1.38 3.30 -3.41
N ALA A 77 1.28 1.99 -3.12
CA ALA A 77 2.27 1.25 -2.35
C ALA A 77 3.65 1.19 -3.03
N VAL A 78 3.72 1.18 -4.36
CA VAL A 78 4.98 1.31 -5.11
C VAL A 78 5.51 2.72 -5.02
N LEU A 79 4.68 3.72 -5.33
CA LEU A 79 5.11 5.11 -5.47
C LEU A 79 5.47 5.77 -4.14
N SER A 80 4.82 5.39 -3.04
CA SER A 80 5.12 5.90 -1.70
C SER A 80 6.51 5.50 -1.18
N GLN A 81 7.18 4.54 -1.82
CA GLN A 81 8.55 4.15 -1.50
C GLN A 81 9.61 5.05 -2.17
N GLU A 82 9.20 5.88 -3.12
CA GLU A 82 10.10 6.73 -3.88
C GLU A 82 10.42 8.04 -3.14
N PRO A 83 11.68 8.52 -3.16
CA PRO A 83 12.08 9.72 -2.43
C PRO A 83 11.26 10.96 -2.79
N TRP A 84 10.92 11.15 -4.07
CA TRP A 84 10.14 12.30 -4.55
C TRP A 84 8.72 12.34 -3.99
N PHE A 85 8.19 11.21 -3.53
CA PHE A 85 6.84 11.14 -2.96
C PHE A 85 6.72 12.01 -1.69
N SER A 86 7.78 12.04 -0.87
CA SER A 86 7.85 12.86 0.34
C SER A 86 8.17 14.34 0.07
N GLU A 87 8.52 14.71 -1.18
CA GLU A 87 8.77 16.11 -1.56
C GLU A 87 7.46 16.88 -1.83
N VAL A 88 6.36 16.18 -2.05
CA VAL A 88 5.03 16.79 -2.23
C VAL A 88 4.49 17.22 -0.86
N ASP A 89 3.98 18.43 -0.75
CA ASP A 89 3.31 18.91 0.45
C ASP A 89 1.95 18.25 0.63
N GLU A 90 1.93 17.16 1.40
CA GLU A 90 0.72 16.38 1.71
C GLU A 90 -0.36 17.25 2.39
N ALA A 91 0.03 18.23 3.23
CA ALA A 91 -0.94 19.10 3.89
C ALA A 91 -1.71 19.97 2.88
N SER A 92 -1.04 20.43 1.84
CA SER A 92 -1.68 21.13 0.70
C SER A 92 -2.65 20.21 -0.06
N VAL A 93 -2.27 18.95 -0.28
CA VAL A 93 -3.14 17.96 -0.93
C VAL A 93 -4.39 17.70 -0.11
N ILE A 94 -4.26 17.48 1.20
CA ILE A 94 -5.38 17.31 2.13
C ILE A 94 -6.30 18.54 2.13
N ALA A 95 -5.74 19.75 2.15
CA ALA A 95 -6.51 20.99 2.11
C ALA A 95 -7.34 21.10 0.82
N GLN A 96 -6.77 20.73 -0.33
CA GLN A 96 -7.48 20.73 -1.61
C GLN A 96 -8.60 19.68 -1.65
N LEU A 97 -8.35 18.45 -1.21
CA LEU A 97 -9.35 17.39 -1.13
C LEU A 97 -10.50 17.76 -0.19
N SER A 98 -10.18 18.40 0.94
CA SER A 98 -11.18 18.85 1.92
C SER A 98 -12.03 20.01 1.44
N ALA A 99 -11.52 20.83 0.52
CA ALA A 99 -12.22 21.95 -0.07
C ALA A 99 -13.07 21.57 -1.28
N ASP A 100 -12.87 20.38 -1.86
CA ASP A 100 -13.65 19.94 -3.04
C ASP A 100 -15.04 19.47 -2.61
N PRO A 101 -16.13 20.18 -3.02
CA PRO A 101 -17.49 19.82 -2.62
C PRO A 101 -17.98 18.49 -3.25
N ASN A 102 -17.28 17.99 -4.28
CA ASN A 102 -17.63 16.73 -4.94
C ASN A 102 -16.98 15.52 -4.25
N VAL A 103 -16.04 15.76 -3.35
CA VAL A 103 -15.36 14.71 -2.60
C VAL A 103 -15.78 14.79 -1.13
N PRO A 104 -16.60 13.87 -0.60
CA PRO A 104 -16.98 13.87 0.80
C PRO A 104 -15.81 13.38 1.71
N PHE A 105 -14.62 14.00 1.52
CA PHE A 105 -13.36 13.53 2.07
C PHE A 105 -13.41 13.30 3.59
N ALA A 106 -13.99 14.24 4.33
CA ALA A 106 -14.10 14.15 5.79
C ALA A 106 -15.03 13.02 6.29
N LEU A 107 -15.88 12.45 5.43
CA LEU A 107 -16.81 11.36 5.77
C LEU A 107 -16.22 9.98 5.45
N LEU A 108 -15.09 9.94 4.75
CA LEU A 108 -14.42 8.68 4.41
C LEU A 108 -13.69 8.12 5.63
N ASP A 109 -13.54 6.80 5.67
CA ASP A 109 -12.69 6.15 6.67
C ASP A 109 -11.20 6.51 6.45
N PRO A 110 -10.36 6.39 7.50
CA PRO A 110 -8.94 6.80 7.42
C PRO A 110 -8.14 6.06 6.33
N PHE A 111 -8.45 4.79 6.05
CA PHE A 111 -7.74 4.03 5.01
C PHE A 111 -8.09 4.55 3.61
N THR A 112 -9.37 4.82 3.37
CA THR A 112 -9.83 5.38 2.09
C THR A 112 -9.32 6.81 1.91
N GLN A 113 -9.30 7.62 2.97
CA GLN A 113 -8.68 8.95 2.94
C GLN A 113 -7.20 8.85 2.49
N GLN A 114 -6.40 7.97 3.12
CA GLN A 114 -5.00 7.79 2.77
C GLN A 114 -4.83 7.33 1.32
N LEU A 115 -5.67 6.41 0.86
CA LEU A 115 -5.63 5.92 -0.51
C LEU A 115 -5.81 7.05 -1.54
N ILE A 116 -6.69 8.00 -1.25
CA ILE A 116 -6.97 9.16 -2.11
C ILE A 116 -5.84 10.20 -1.99
N ILE A 117 -5.32 10.42 -0.79
CA ILE A 117 -4.17 11.31 -0.56
C ILE A 117 -2.99 10.83 -1.39
N ASP A 118 -2.59 9.57 -1.26
CA ASP A 118 -1.45 8.98 -1.97
C ASP A 118 -1.60 9.08 -3.48
N GLN A 119 -2.80 8.79 -3.99
CA GLN A 119 -3.11 8.95 -5.40
C GLN A 119 -2.96 10.42 -5.85
N SER A 120 -3.44 11.36 -5.05
CA SER A 120 -3.37 12.81 -5.35
C SER A 120 -1.93 13.32 -5.28
N VAL A 121 -1.13 12.85 -4.32
CA VAL A 121 0.32 13.14 -4.24
C VAL A 121 1.01 12.72 -5.53
N ALA A 122 0.76 11.53 -6.03
CA ALA A 122 1.34 11.06 -7.29
C ALA A 122 0.92 11.94 -8.48
N VAL A 123 -0.34 12.37 -8.54
CA VAL A 123 -0.84 13.29 -9.58
C VAL A 123 -0.15 14.66 -9.48
N VAL A 124 -0.01 15.22 -8.29
CA VAL A 124 0.69 16.50 -8.06
C VAL A 124 2.16 16.39 -8.48
N ALA A 125 2.85 15.31 -8.12
CA ALA A 125 4.24 15.08 -8.50
C ALA A 125 4.44 15.07 -10.03
N VAL A 126 3.53 14.42 -10.77
CA VAL A 126 3.55 14.44 -12.24
C VAL A 126 3.27 15.84 -12.78
N ASN A 127 2.25 16.52 -12.27
CA ASN A 127 1.85 17.84 -12.75
C ASN A 127 2.90 18.93 -12.46
N THR A 128 3.67 18.79 -11.39
CA THR A 128 4.76 19.70 -11.05
C THR A 128 6.09 19.34 -11.70
N GLY A 129 6.16 18.19 -12.38
CA GLY A 129 7.36 17.73 -13.07
C GLY A 129 8.43 17.12 -12.14
N LEU A 130 8.07 16.78 -10.89
CA LEU A 130 8.95 16.03 -9.98
C LEU A 130 9.22 14.63 -10.52
N VAL A 131 8.23 14.03 -11.20
CA VAL A 131 8.34 12.74 -11.86
C VAL A 131 7.57 12.77 -13.18
N THR A 132 8.01 12.01 -14.17
CA THR A 132 7.29 11.87 -15.43
C THR A 132 6.35 10.66 -15.42
N VAL A 133 5.33 10.67 -16.27
CA VAL A 133 4.42 9.52 -16.46
C VAL A 133 5.19 8.24 -16.79
N ASP A 134 6.20 8.34 -17.68
CA ASP A 134 7.02 7.19 -18.09
C ASP A 134 7.83 6.62 -16.92
N GLN A 135 8.35 7.48 -16.03
CA GLN A 135 9.04 7.02 -14.81
C GLN A 135 8.08 6.32 -13.86
N VAL A 136 6.88 6.87 -13.64
CA VAL A 136 5.83 6.23 -12.83
C VAL A 136 5.47 4.84 -13.40
N GLN A 137 5.28 4.74 -14.71
CA GLN A 137 4.97 3.46 -15.36
C GLN A 137 6.13 2.46 -15.22
N ALA A 138 7.38 2.91 -15.39
CA ALA A 138 8.55 2.06 -15.25
C ALA A 138 8.71 1.53 -13.81
N LEU A 139 8.50 2.37 -12.79
CA LEU A 139 8.53 1.97 -11.38
C LEU A 139 7.49 0.88 -11.07
N VAL A 140 6.25 1.12 -11.48
CA VAL A 140 5.15 0.18 -11.24
C VAL A 140 5.32 -1.12 -12.03
N ALA A 141 5.91 -1.07 -13.24
CA ALA A 141 6.20 -2.26 -14.04
C ALA A 141 7.34 -3.12 -13.47
N ALA A 142 8.31 -2.48 -12.79
CA ALA A 142 9.48 -3.16 -12.21
C ALA A 142 9.23 -3.69 -10.79
N ALA A 143 8.14 -3.30 -10.13
CA ALA A 143 7.86 -3.65 -8.75
C ALA A 143 7.51 -5.13 -8.58
N ASP A 144 7.95 -5.71 -7.45
CA ASP A 144 7.57 -7.07 -7.04
C ASP A 144 6.18 -7.03 -6.38
N ILE A 145 5.17 -7.44 -7.14
CA ILE A 145 3.77 -7.35 -6.80
C ILE A 145 3.16 -8.74 -6.76
N SER A 146 2.59 -9.11 -5.63
CA SER A 146 1.82 -10.33 -5.45
C SER A 146 0.34 -10.02 -5.22
N ILE A 147 -0.56 -10.69 -5.97
CA ILE A 147 -2.01 -10.58 -5.80
C ILE A 147 -2.57 -11.97 -5.47
N ALA A 148 -3.41 -12.06 -4.44
CA ALA A 148 -4.08 -13.33 -4.12
C ALA A 148 -4.95 -13.79 -5.31
N PRO A 149 -4.83 -15.05 -5.76
CA PRO A 149 -5.39 -15.53 -7.04
C PRO A 149 -6.90 -15.31 -7.22
N ARG A 150 -7.65 -15.26 -6.10
CA ARG A 150 -9.10 -14.98 -6.10
C ARG A 150 -9.48 -13.58 -6.59
N TYR A 151 -8.54 -12.63 -6.55
CA TYR A 151 -8.76 -11.24 -7.00
C TYR A 151 -8.23 -10.99 -8.42
N GLY A 152 -7.41 -11.89 -8.96
CA GLY A 152 -6.84 -11.79 -10.30
C GLY A 152 -5.32 -11.87 -10.32
N ARG A 153 -4.73 -11.26 -11.34
CA ARG A 153 -3.28 -11.15 -11.51
C ARG A 153 -2.90 -9.72 -11.85
N TRP A 154 -1.70 -9.33 -11.46
CA TRP A 154 -1.12 -8.06 -11.86
C TRP A 154 -0.62 -8.12 -13.30
N ASN A 155 -0.95 -7.11 -14.10
CA ASN A 155 -0.37 -6.91 -15.43
C ASN A 155 0.59 -5.70 -15.37
N PRO A 156 1.90 -5.91 -15.42
CA PRO A 156 2.87 -4.82 -15.34
C PRO A 156 2.81 -3.88 -16.56
N SER A 157 2.35 -4.35 -17.73
CA SER A 157 2.27 -3.54 -18.94
C SER A 157 1.14 -2.52 -18.92
N THR A 158 0.02 -2.83 -18.26
CA THR A 158 -1.12 -1.92 -18.11
C THR A 158 -1.19 -1.31 -16.72
N ALA A 159 -0.35 -1.80 -15.78
CA ALA A 159 -0.38 -1.45 -14.37
C ALA A 159 -1.76 -1.63 -13.74
N GLU A 160 -2.41 -2.77 -14.00
CA GLU A 160 -3.77 -3.09 -13.56
C GLU A 160 -3.92 -4.56 -13.14
N VAL A 161 -4.91 -4.80 -12.27
CA VAL A 161 -5.35 -6.15 -11.93
C VAL A 161 -6.37 -6.65 -12.96
N PHE A 162 -6.13 -7.82 -13.54
CA PHE A 162 -7.04 -8.45 -14.48
C PHE A 162 -7.47 -9.85 -14.03
N THR A 163 -8.64 -10.31 -14.50
CA THR A 163 -9.11 -11.68 -14.29
C THR A 163 -8.73 -12.55 -15.47
N LEU A 164 -8.25 -13.76 -15.18
CA LEU A 164 -8.16 -14.79 -16.22
C LEU A 164 -9.59 -15.24 -16.58
N VAL A 165 -10.03 -14.92 -17.78
CA VAL A 165 -11.23 -15.53 -18.36
C VAL A 165 -10.90 -17.03 -18.57
N ARG A 166 -11.64 -17.91 -17.89
CA ARG A 166 -11.57 -19.35 -18.10
C ARG A 166 -12.47 -19.77 -19.25
#